data_6cdd4fe96b539022497a303e955b57bf
#
_entry.id   6cdd4fe96b539022497a303e955b57bf
#
_cell.length_a   1.000
_cell.length_b   1.000
_cell.length_c   1.000
_cell.angle_alpha   90.00
_cell.angle_beta   90.00
_cell.angle_gamma   90.00
#
_symmetry.space_group_name_H-M   'P 1'
#
loop_
_entity.id
_entity.type
_entity.pdbx_description
1 polymer ?
#
loop_
_entity_poly.entity_id
_entity_poly.type
_entity_poly.pdbx_seq_one_letter_code
_entity_poly.pdbx_strand_id
1 'polypeptide(L)'
;MPPAMSLVIKNLHARVKDGAPILNGINLEIPKGEVHAIMGPNGSGKSTLSKVLCGHPDYEVTGGSVSLDGQDLLAMSVDERSRAGLFLAFQYPVEVPGVTNANFMRAAMQARLPKGEDVDAVSFYKELRGRMKQLGMDTKFTARAVNEGFSGGEKK
;
A
#
# COMPACT_ATOMS: atom_id res chain seq x y z
N MET A 1 18.57 -18.36 -10.03
CA MET A 1 17.84 -17.07 -10.08
C MET A 1 16.96 -17.03 -8.84
N PRO A 2 16.95 -15.94 -8.06
CA PRO A 2 15.93 -15.81 -7.04
C PRO A 2 14.57 -15.85 -7.74
N PRO A 3 13.55 -16.48 -7.13
CA PRO A 3 12.21 -16.50 -7.72
C PRO A 3 11.78 -15.06 -7.99
N ALA A 4 11.23 -14.82 -9.18
CA ALA A 4 10.69 -13.51 -9.50
C ALA A 4 9.60 -13.20 -8.47
N MET A 5 9.64 -12.00 -7.87
CA MET A 5 8.61 -11.54 -6.93
C MET A 5 7.25 -11.68 -7.59
N SER A 6 6.34 -12.36 -6.95
CA SER A 6 5.00 -12.56 -7.46
C SER A 6 3.96 -12.42 -6.36
N LEU A 7 2.82 -11.86 -6.72
CA LEU A 7 1.61 -11.94 -5.91
C LEU A 7 0.78 -13.11 -6.42
N VAL A 8 0.51 -14.08 -5.56
CA VAL A 8 -0.32 -15.24 -5.92
C VAL A 8 -1.53 -15.31 -4.98
N ILE A 9 -2.71 -15.31 -5.55
CA ILE A 9 -3.99 -15.43 -4.86
C ILE A 9 -4.65 -16.73 -5.32
N LYS A 10 -5.04 -17.59 -4.37
CA LYS A 10 -5.71 -18.85 -4.66
C LYS A 10 -7.00 -18.95 -3.88
N ASN A 11 -8.10 -19.09 -4.61
CA ASN A 11 -9.44 -19.31 -4.07
C ASN A 11 -9.80 -18.35 -2.91
N LEU A 12 -9.46 -17.06 -3.05
CA LEU A 12 -9.66 -16.08 -1.98
C LEU A 12 -11.13 -15.74 -1.79
N HIS A 13 -11.61 -15.94 -0.57
CA HIS A 13 -12.93 -15.57 -0.12
C HIS A 13 -12.81 -14.51 0.98
N ALA A 14 -13.65 -13.47 0.89
CA ALA A 14 -13.71 -12.44 1.93
C ALA A 14 -15.10 -11.85 2.04
N ARG A 15 -15.43 -11.35 3.23
CA ARG A 15 -16.69 -10.68 3.56
C ARG A 15 -16.45 -9.33 4.22
N VAL A 16 -17.47 -8.49 4.27
CA VAL A 16 -17.48 -7.38 5.22
C VAL A 16 -17.54 -7.98 6.62
N LYS A 17 -16.83 -7.39 7.57
CA LYS A 17 -16.88 -7.81 8.97
C LYS A 17 -18.33 -7.84 9.44
N ASP A 18 -18.77 -8.98 9.98
CA ASP A 18 -20.15 -9.24 10.40
C ASP A 18 -21.20 -9.07 9.28
N GLY A 19 -20.81 -9.13 8.00
CA GLY A 19 -21.67 -8.86 6.86
C GLY A 19 -21.59 -9.91 5.73
N ALA A 20 -22.10 -9.51 4.56
CA ALA A 20 -22.22 -10.37 3.39
C ALA A 20 -20.85 -10.72 2.75
N PRO A 21 -20.74 -11.92 2.13
CA PRO A 21 -19.60 -12.26 1.27
C PRO A 21 -19.50 -11.30 0.08
N ILE A 22 -18.25 -10.90 -0.25
CA ILE A 22 -17.99 -10.00 -1.39
C ILE A 22 -17.01 -10.65 -2.37
N LEU A 23 -15.95 -11.31 -1.86
CA LEU A 23 -15.03 -12.05 -2.71
C LEU A 23 -15.36 -13.54 -2.62
N ASN A 24 -15.55 -14.17 -3.79
CA ASN A 24 -16.04 -15.53 -3.89
C ASN A 24 -15.11 -16.38 -4.77
N GLY A 25 -13.95 -16.78 -4.21
CA GLY A 25 -13.03 -17.67 -4.88
C GLY A 25 -12.14 -17.00 -5.94
N ILE A 26 -11.56 -15.83 -5.62
CA ILE A 26 -10.65 -15.10 -6.52
C ILE A 26 -9.36 -15.89 -6.70
N ASN A 27 -8.96 -16.06 -7.97
CA ASN A 27 -7.67 -16.60 -8.37
C ASN A 27 -6.95 -15.58 -9.24
N LEU A 28 -5.71 -15.24 -8.90
CA LEU A 28 -4.90 -14.28 -9.63
C LEU A 28 -3.42 -14.56 -9.37
N GLU A 29 -2.62 -14.52 -10.41
CA GLU A 29 -1.17 -14.58 -10.32
C GLU A 29 -0.58 -13.39 -11.08
N ILE A 30 0.27 -12.60 -10.42
CA ILE A 30 0.96 -11.45 -10.98
C ILE A 30 2.46 -11.69 -10.84
N PRO A 31 3.15 -12.08 -11.93
CA PRO A 31 4.59 -12.20 -11.94
C PRO A 31 5.28 -10.84 -11.75
N LYS A 32 6.52 -10.87 -11.29
CA LYS A 32 7.32 -9.66 -11.14
C LYS A 32 7.52 -8.94 -12.48
N GLY A 33 7.31 -7.62 -12.44
CA GLY A 33 7.53 -6.74 -13.59
C GLY A 33 6.35 -6.68 -14.56
N GLU A 34 5.28 -7.42 -14.29
CA GLU A 34 4.05 -7.32 -15.06
C GLU A 34 3.07 -6.30 -14.48
N VAL A 35 2.25 -5.73 -15.36
CA VAL A 35 1.14 -4.83 -14.99
C VAL A 35 -0.16 -5.53 -15.33
N HIS A 36 -0.99 -5.78 -14.30
CA HIS A 36 -2.29 -6.41 -14.46
C HIS A 36 -3.40 -5.40 -14.19
N ALA A 37 -4.33 -5.25 -15.13
CA ALA A 37 -5.52 -4.41 -14.99
C ALA A 37 -6.73 -5.27 -14.59
N ILE A 38 -7.32 -4.99 -13.41
CA ILE A 38 -8.55 -5.64 -12.96
C ILE A 38 -9.73 -4.78 -13.38
N MET A 39 -10.55 -5.30 -14.28
CA MET A 39 -11.72 -4.62 -14.82
C MET A 39 -13.01 -5.33 -14.43
N GLY A 40 -14.11 -4.59 -14.45
CA GLY A 40 -15.44 -5.12 -14.16
C GLY A 40 -16.42 -4.01 -13.75
N PRO A 41 -17.73 -4.30 -13.66
CA PRO A 41 -18.75 -3.32 -13.28
C PRO A 41 -18.58 -2.81 -11.85
N ASN A 42 -19.27 -1.74 -11.50
CA ASN A 42 -19.32 -1.26 -10.12
C ASN A 42 -19.94 -2.34 -9.23
N GLY A 43 -19.39 -2.49 -8.02
CA GLY A 43 -19.82 -3.53 -7.08
C GLY A 43 -19.20 -4.92 -7.30
N SER A 44 -18.35 -5.14 -8.32
CA SER A 44 -17.74 -6.45 -8.59
C SER A 44 -16.58 -6.83 -7.64
N GLY A 45 -16.29 -6.02 -6.62
CA GLY A 45 -15.27 -6.36 -5.61
C GLY A 45 -13.84 -5.87 -5.90
N LYS A 46 -13.60 -5.11 -6.99
CA LYS A 46 -12.23 -4.63 -7.35
C LYS A 46 -11.54 -3.88 -6.21
N SER A 47 -12.19 -2.86 -5.67
CA SER A 47 -11.66 -2.06 -4.55
C SER A 47 -11.62 -2.87 -3.24
N THR A 48 -12.53 -3.83 -3.09
CA THR A 48 -12.54 -4.73 -1.94
C THR A 48 -11.31 -5.64 -1.96
N LEU A 49 -10.95 -6.18 -3.12
CA LEU A 49 -9.74 -6.99 -3.25
C LEU A 49 -8.50 -6.23 -2.76
N SER A 50 -8.30 -4.99 -3.22
CA SER A 50 -7.17 -4.15 -2.79
C SER A 50 -7.15 -3.94 -1.27
N LYS A 51 -8.32 -3.65 -0.67
CA LYS A 51 -8.47 -3.42 0.77
C LYS A 51 -8.20 -4.69 1.57
N VAL A 52 -8.70 -5.85 1.12
CA VAL A 52 -8.47 -7.15 1.75
C VAL A 52 -6.97 -7.50 1.72
N LEU A 53 -6.30 -7.32 0.58
CA LEU A 53 -4.86 -7.56 0.47
C LEU A 53 -4.05 -6.67 1.44
N CYS A 54 -4.47 -5.43 1.63
CA CYS A 54 -3.84 -4.51 2.58
C CYS A 54 -4.21 -4.76 4.04
N GLY A 55 -5.13 -5.68 4.33
CA GLY A 55 -5.55 -5.99 5.71
C GLY A 55 -6.46 -4.93 6.32
N HIS A 56 -7.35 -4.32 5.51
CA HIS A 56 -8.29 -3.32 6.02
C HIS A 56 -9.24 -3.93 7.05
N PRO A 57 -9.46 -3.29 8.21
CA PRO A 57 -10.19 -3.87 9.35
C PRO A 57 -11.67 -4.15 9.10
N ASP A 58 -12.27 -3.53 8.10
CA ASP A 58 -13.67 -3.75 7.74
C ASP A 58 -13.93 -5.07 7.01
N TYR A 59 -12.87 -5.81 6.65
CA TYR A 59 -12.96 -7.04 5.89
C TYR A 59 -12.33 -8.22 6.62
N GLU A 60 -12.94 -9.37 6.46
CA GLU A 60 -12.48 -10.64 7.00
C GLU A 60 -12.26 -11.64 5.86
N VAL A 61 -11.09 -12.26 5.83
CA VAL A 61 -10.82 -13.38 4.92
C VAL A 61 -11.43 -14.64 5.50
N THR A 62 -12.27 -15.30 4.71
CA THR A 62 -13.00 -16.51 5.12
C THR A 62 -12.48 -17.78 4.47
N GLY A 63 -11.57 -17.66 3.50
CA GLY A 63 -10.95 -18.82 2.86
C GLY A 63 -9.95 -18.43 1.78
N GLY A 64 -9.20 -19.41 1.33
CA GLY A 64 -8.16 -19.25 0.32
C GLY A 64 -6.80 -18.86 0.90
N SER A 65 -5.87 -18.51 0.03
CA SER A 65 -4.51 -18.10 0.39
C SER A 65 -4.01 -16.95 -0.48
N VAL A 66 -3.14 -16.13 0.10
CA VAL A 66 -2.44 -15.07 -0.62
C VAL A 66 -0.97 -15.12 -0.24
N SER A 67 -0.09 -15.17 -1.23
CA SER A 67 1.35 -15.08 -1.01
C SER A 67 1.97 -13.94 -1.79
N LEU A 68 2.91 -13.25 -1.16
CA LEU A 68 3.77 -12.25 -1.77
C LEU A 68 5.22 -12.74 -1.64
N ASP A 69 5.88 -12.97 -2.76
CA ASP A 69 7.25 -13.52 -2.79
C ASP A 69 7.42 -14.84 -2.04
N GLY A 70 6.37 -15.68 -2.09
CA GLY A 70 6.35 -16.95 -1.38
C GLY A 70 6.05 -16.86 0.12
N GLN A 71 5.90 -15.65 0.67
CA GLN A 71 5.51 -15.44 2.07
C GLN A 71 3.99 -15.34 2.18
N ASP A 72 3.41 -15.96 3.21
CA ASP A 72 1.97 -15.88 3.48
C ASP A 72 1.56 -14.45 3.90
N LEU A 73 0.92 -13.73 2.97
CA LEU A 73 0.49 -12.36 3.20
C LEU A 73 -0.63 -12.26 4.25
N LEU A 74 -1.47 -13.30 4.37
CA LEU A 74 -2.60 -13.27 5.29
C LEU A 74 -2.18 -13.40 6.76
N ALA A 75 -1.05 -14.04 7.02
CA ALA A 75 -0.47 -14.16 8.36
C ALA A 75 0.22 -12.87 8.83
N MET A 76 0.48 -11.92 7.92
CA MET A 76 1.17 -10.67 8.23
C MET A 76 0.22 -9.60 8.77
N SER A 77 0.69 -8.81 9.74
CA SER A 77 0.06 -7.53 10.13
C SER A 77 0.13 -6.50 8.99
N VAL A 78 -0.67 -5.44 9.08
CA VAL A 78 -0.74 -4.39 8.03
C VAL A 78 0.62 -3.75 7.76
N ASP A 79 1.38 -3.47 8.81
CA ASP A 79 2.72 -2.89 8.71
C ASP A 79 3.76 -3.89 8.17
N GLU A 80 3.65 -5.18 8.48
CA GLU A 80 4.49 -6.22 7.89
C GLU A 80 4.23 -6.39 6.39
N ARG A 81 2.97 -6.35 5.95
CA ARG A 81 2.61 -6.35 4.51
C ARG A 81 3.26 -5.18 3.78
N SER A 82 3.22 -3.99 4.39
CA SER A 82 3.85 -2.79 3.83
C SER A 82 5.38 -2.94 3.75
N ARG A 83 6.04 -3.49 4.78
CA ARG A 83 7.48 -3.76 4.77
C ARG A 83 7.86 -4.83 3.75
N ALA A 84 7.01 -5.83 3.54
CA ALA A 84 7.18 -6.85 2.51
C ALA A 84 7.05 -6.31 1.08
N GLY A 85 6.60 -5.06 0.91
CA GLY A 85 6.56 -4.38 -0.38
C GLY A 85 5.16 -4.13 -0.94
N LEU A 86 4.11 -4.54 -0.23
CA LEU A 86 2.74 -4.22 -0.64
C LEU A 86 2.46 -2.73 -0.45
N PHE A 87 2.01 -2.06 -1.50
CA PHE A 87 1.64 -0.64 -1.48
C PHE A 87 0.27 -0.44 -2.11
N LEU A 88 -0.56 0.40 -1.49
CA LEU A 88 -1.87 0.79 -2.02
C LEU A 88 -1.94 2.30 -2.23
N ALA A 89 -2.19 2.72 -3.47
CA ALA A 89 -2.59 4.09 -3.77
C ALA A 89 -4.10 4.23 -3.54
N PHE A 90 -4.47 4.95 -2.50
CA PHE A 90 -5.88 5.15 -2.14
C PHE A 90 -6.59 6.05 -3.15
N GLN A 91 -7.81 5.69 -3.54
CA GLN A 91 -8.65 6.53 -4.38
C GLN A 91 -9.00 7.87 -3.69
N TYR A 92 -9.19 7.83 -2.39
CA TYR A 92 -9.40 8.98 -1.52
C TYR A 92 -8.36 8.95 -0.40
N PRO A 93 -7.21 9.64 -0.56
CA PRO A 93 -6.17 9.69 0.44
C PRO A 93 -6.67 10.31 1.74
N VAL A 94 -6.37 9.64 2.85
CA VAL A 94 -6.74 10.10 4.20
C VAL A 94 -5.83 11.25 4.60
N GLU A 95 -6.38 12.25 5.28
CA GLU A 95 -5.62 13.34 5.89
C GLU A 95 -4.99 12.86 7.20
N VAL A 96 -3.74 13.30 7.43
CA VAL A 96 -3.04 13.04 8.71
C VAL A 96 -2.66 14.39 9.31
N PRO A 97 -3.58 15.02 10.08
CA PRO A 97 -3.35 16.34 10.63
C PRO A 97 -2.11 16.40 11.52
N GLY A 98 -1.35 17.47 11.42
CA GLY A 98 -0.15 17.71 12.23
C GLY A 98 1.08 16.87 11.86
N VAL A 99 0.99 15.94 10.93
CA VAL A 99 2.14 15.15 10.43
C VAL A 99 2.55 15.67 9.06
N THR A 100 3.72 16.31 8.97
CA THR A 100 4.22 16.81 7.68
C THR A 100 4.58 15.69 6.73
N ASN A 101 4.50 15.96 5.41
CA ASN A 101 4.91 14.99 4.39
C ASN A 101 6.35 14.50 4.59
N ALA A 102 7.27 15.41 4.98
CA ALA A 102 8.66 15.01 5.28
C ALA A 102 8.73 14.05 6.48
N ASN A 103 8.02 14.33 7.58
CA ASN A 103 8.02 13.46 8.74
C ASN A 103 7.39 12.10 8.44
N PHE A 104 6.27 12.08 7.69
CA PHE A 104 5.61 10.85 7.27
C PHE A 104 6.55 9.97 6.42
N MET A 105 7.20 10.56 5.41
CA MET A 105 8.14 9.84 4.54
C MET A 105 9.36 9.34 5.30
N ARG A 106 9.90 10.15 6.22
CA ARG A 106 11.02 9.73 7.08
C ARG A 106 10.63 8.55 7.97
N ALA A 107 9.46 8.59 8.59
CA ALA A 107 8.95 7.48 9.40
C ALA A 107 8.76 6.20 8.57
N ALA A 108 8.24 6.33 7.34
CA ALA A 108 8.10 5.21 6.43
C ALA A 108 9.45 4.59 6.00
N MET A 109 10.48 5.42 5.79
CA MET A 109 11.84 4.93 5.53
C MET A 109 12.43 4.26 6.77
N GLN A 110 12.29 4.87 7.95
CA GLN A 110 12.77 4.33 9.22
C GLN A 110 12.20 2.94 9.50
N ALA A 111 10.92 2.74 9.22
CA ALA A 111 10.24 1.46 9.44
C ALA A 111 10.77 0.31 8.55
N ARG A 112 11.56 0.61 7.51
CA ARG A 112 12.16 -0.38 6.60
C ARG A 112 13.62 -0.68 6.91
N LEU A 113 14.25 0.11 7.76
CA LEU A 113 15.63 -0.14 8.17
C LEU A 113 15.70 -1.29 9.20
N PRO A 114 16.83 -1.99 9.27
CA PRO A 114 17.11 -2.92 10.35
C PRO A 114 16.95 -2.26 11.72
N LYS A 115 16.57 -3.05 12.71
CA LYS A 115 16.40 -2.56 14.08
C LYS A 115 17.70 -2.00 14.61
N GLY A 116 17.69 -0.75 15.05
CA GLY A 116 18.87 -0.03 15.59
C GLY A 116 19.59 0.84 14.56
N GLU A 117 19.16 0.85 13.30
CA GLU A 117 19.64 1.80 12.30
C GLU A 117 18.69 3.00 12.19
N ASP A 118 19.26 4.19 12.02
CA ASP A 118 18.51 5.44 11.87
C ASP A 118 18.64 6.03 10.47
N VAL A 119 17.56 6.66 10.00
CA VAL A 119 17.59 7.43 8.75
C VAL A 119 18.45 8.66 8.92
N ASP A 120 19.58 8.73 8.17
CA ASP A 120 20.39 9.95 8.12
C ASP A 120 19.59 11.13 7.54
N ALA A 121 19.47 12.19 8.34
CA ALA A 121 18.61 13.32 7.99
C ALA A 121 19.11 14.05 6.73
N VAL A 122 20.41 14.17 6.53
CA VAL A 122 20.99 14.90 5.37
C VAL A 122 20.70 14.13 4.09
N SER A 123 21.00 12.84 4.07
CA SER A 123 20.75 11.96 2.93
C SER A 123 19.27 11.88 2.60
N PHE A 124 18.41 11.77 3.63
CA PHE A 124 16.96 11.76 3.46
C PHE A 124 16.45 13.01 2.74
N TYR A 125 16.79 14.21 3.24
CA TYR A 125 16.32 15.44 2.61
C TYR A 125 16.88 15.66 1.21
N LYS A 126 18.11 15.22 0.95
CA LYS A 126 18.71 15.26 -0.38
C LYS A 126 17.94 14.36 -1.35
N GLU A 127 17.63 13.13 -0.95
CA GLU A 127 16.86 12.21 -1.77
C GLU A 127 15.43 12.70 -1.98
N LEU A 128 14.73 13.13 -0.93
CA LEU A 128 13.37 13.65 -1.00
C LEU A 128 13.26 14.79 -2.02
N ARG A 129 14.15 15.78 -1.93
CA ARG A 129 14.18 16.91 -2.89
C ARG A 129 14.49 16.45 -4.32
N GLY A 130 15.37 15.48 -4.47
CA GLY A 130 15.70 14.89 -5.78
C GLY A 130 14.46 14.22 -6.41
N ARG A 131 13.72 13.44 -5.65
CA ARG A 131 12.48 12.79 -6.11
C ARG A 131 11.38 13.79 -6.43
N MET A 132 11.19 14.81 -5.57
CA MET A 132 10.21 15.87 -5.84
C MET A 132 10.52 16.63 -7.12
N LYS A 133 11.79 16.94 -7.37
CA LYS A 133 12.21 17.58 -8.63
C LYS A 133 11.89 16.73 -9.85
N GLN A 134 12.11 15.40 -9.78
CA GLN A 134 11.78 14.46 -10.85
C GLN A 134 10.28 14.45 -11.15
N LEU A 135 9.45 14.62 -10.13
CA LEU A 135 7.97 14.67 -10.24
C LEU A 135 7.43 16.07 -10.55
N GLY A 136 8.28 17.11 -10.67
CA GLY A 136 7.83 18.49 -10.85
C GLY A 136 7.10 19.07 -9.62
N MET A 137 7.29 18.48 -8.44
CA MET A 137 6.63 18.92 -7.20
C MET A 137 7.40 20.06 -6.53
N ASP A 138 6.65 21.07 -6.03
CA ASP A 138 7.22 22.17 -5.24
C ASP A 138 7.68 21.67 -3.86
N THR A 139 8.89 22.02 -3.46
CA THR A 139 9.49 21.60 -2.18
C THR A 139 8.71 22.11 -0.96
N LYS A 140 7.87 23.14 -1.08
CA LYS A 140 6.99 23.60 0.01
C LYS A 140 6.03 22.52 0.50
N PHE A 141 5.70 21.53 -0.34
CA PHE A 141 4.87 20.38 0.08
C PHE A 141 5.51 19.54 1.19
N THR A 142 6.83 19.59 1.36
CA THR A 142 7.50 18.84 2.45
C THR A 142 7.04 19.28 3.84
N ALA A 143 6.74 20.56 4.02
CA ALA A 143 6.33 21.14 5.31
C ALA A 143 4.82 21.09 5.56
N ARG A 144 4.00 20.79 4.53
CA ARG A 144 2.55 20.66 4.68
C ARG A 144 2.21 19.31 5.32
N ALA A 145 1.16 19.29 6.13
CA ALA A 145 0.63 18.03 6.66
C ALA A 145 0.08 17.14 5.53
N VAL A 146 0.14 15.84 5.75
CA VAL A 146 -0.24 14.83 4.74
C VAL A 146 -1.70 15.02 4.35
N ASN A 147 -1.93 15.38 3.09
CA ASN A 147 -3.25 15.59 2.47
C ASN A 147 -4.15 16.65 3.11
N GLU A 148 -3.73 17.31 4.21
CA GLU A 148 -4.51 18.31 4.92
C GLU A 148 -4.65 19.57 4.08
N GLY A 149 -5.89 19.96 3.80
CA GLY A 149 -6.21 21.13 2.99
C GLY A 149 -5.72 21.07 1.54
N PHE A 150 -5.41 19.88 1.03
CA PHE A 150 -5.05 19.70 -0.37
C PHE A 150 -6.30 19.77 -1.24
N SER A 151 -6.20 20.48 -2.37
CA SER A 151 -7.22 20.43 -3.41
C SER A 151 -7.33 19.03 -4.03
N GLY A 152 -8.42 18.75 -4.73
CA GLY A 152 -8.60 17.44 -5.40
C GLY A 152 -7.48 17.11 -6.40
N GLY A 153 -6.86 18.11 -7.02
CA GLY A 153 -5.71 17.93 -7.91
C GLY A 153 -4.39 17.67 -7.17
N GLU A 154 -4.22 18.26 -5.99
CA GLU A 154 -3.02 18.04 -5.17
C GLU A 154 -3.04 16.68 -4.45
N LYS A 155 -4.23 16.05 -4.29
CA LYS A 155 -4.40 14.71 -3.71
C LYS A 155 -4.21 13.59 -4.71
N LYS A 156 -4.13 13.88 -5.99
CA LYS A 156 -3.90 12.93 -7.10
C LYS A 156 -2.48 13.03 -7.61
#